data_cb224812c36fc2edbf7a002a6f7ad16d
#
_entry.id   cb224812c36fc2edbf7a002a6f7ad16d
#
_cell.length_a   1.000
_cell.length_b   1.000
_cell.length_c   1.000
_cell.angle_alpha   90.00
_cell.angle_beta   90.00
_cell.angle_gamma   90.00
#
_symmetry.space_group_name_H-M   'P 1'
#
loop_
_entity.id
_entity.type
_entity.pdbx_description
1 polymer ?
#
loop_
_entity_poly.entity_id
_entity_poly.type
_entity_poly.pdbx_seq_one_letter_code
_entity_poly.pdbx_strand_id
1 'polypeptide(L)'
;MSDPRAIGFSGADPVSHDPGVADREVEIDGTRWALVSYSPGSGREEWCDTPHSGYVVSGAITYGFEDGRDDLVFAAGEGFVLPVSPRHRGRNEGDEPARLFIIDSLPG
;
A
#
# COMPACT_ATOMS: atom_id res chain seq x y z
N MET A 1 18.31 -20.79 3.63
CA MET A 1 17.21 -21.02 2.70
C MET A 1 15.95 -21.34 3.49
N SER A 2 14.87 -20.66 3.21
CA SER A 2 13.61 -20.89 3.90
C SER A 2 12.83 -22.01 3.27
N ASP A 3 12.13 -22.79 4.09
CA ASP A 3 11.21 -23.81 3.59
C ASP A 3 9.98 -23.14 2.95
N PRO A 4 9.38 -23.79 1.96
CA PRO A 4 8.10 -23.31 1.43
C PRO A 4 7.05 -23.25 2.53
N ARG A 5 6.33 -22.14 2.59
CA ARG A 5 5.29 -21.95 3.59
C ARG A 5 4.26 -20.92 3.14
N ALA A 6 3.09 -21.01 3.74
CA ALA A 6 2.07 -19.98 3.56
C ALA A 6 2.30 -18.83 4.53
N ILE A 7 1.92 -17.64 4.13
CA ILE A 7 1.93 -16.45 4.98
C ILE A 7 0.48 -16.04 5.19
N GLY A 8 0.00 -16.19 6.42
CA GLY A 8 -1.37 -15.83 6.76
C GLY A 8 -1.44 -14.43 7.34
N PHE A 9 -2.40 -13.65 6.86
CA PHE A 9 -2.63 -12.29 7.35
C PHE A 9 -3.76 -12.21 8.38
N SER A 10 -4.59 -13.23 8.48
CA SER A 10 -5.73 -13.23 9.39
C SER A 10 -5.32 -13.17 10.86
N GLY A 11 -4.11 -13.64 11.19
CA GLY A 11 -3.56 -13.54 12.55
C GLY A 11 -2.90 -12.20 12.86
N ALA A 12 -2.72 -11.33 11.87
CA ALA A 12 -2.13 -10.01 12.08
C ALA A 12 -3.25 -9.02 12.45
N ASP A 13 -3.04 -8.23 13.50
CA ASP A 13 -4.01 -7.23 13.89
C ASP A 13 -4.03 -6.10 12.87
N PRO A 14 -5.22 -5.59 12.48
CA PRO A 14 -5.27 -4.43 11.60
C PRO A 14 -4.73 -3.19 12.29
N VAL A 15 -3.92 -2.42 11.57
CA VAL A 15 -3.38 -1.15 12.04
C VAL A 15 -4.10 -0.05 11.27
N SER A 16 -4.76 0.84 12.01
CA SER A 16 -5.38 2.04 11.42
C SER A 16 -4.36 3.14 11.30
N HIS A 17 -4.31 3.77 10.14
CA HIS A 17 -3.48 4.95 9.90
C HIS A 17 -4.33 6.21 9.95
N ASP A 18 -4.92 6.60 8.83
CA ASP A 18 -5.88 7.68 8.76
C ASP A 18 -7.29 7.09 8.76
N PRO A 19 -8.34 7.87 9.00
CA PRO A 19 -9.71 7.37 8.92
C PRO A 19 -9.97 6.66 7.59
N GLY A 20 -10.43 5.42 7.66
CA GLY A 20 -10.73 4.60 6.48
C GLY A 20 -9.53 3.93 5.84
N VAL A 21 -8.33 4.13 6.36
CA VAL A 21 -7.10 3.49 5.86
C VAL A 21 -6.56 2.55 6.93
N ALA A 22 -6.43 1.28 6.58
CA ALA A 22 -5.91 0.28 7.50
C ALA A 22 -5.06 -0.74 6.77
N ASP A 23 -4.16 -1.39 7.47
CA ASP A 23 -3.39 -2.49 6.91
C ASP A 23 -3.21 -3.63 7.90
N ARG A 24 -2.83 -4.79 7.35
CA ARG A 24 -2.35 -5.93 8.10
C ARG A 24 -0.97 -6.25 7.56
N GLU A 25 0.02 -6.35 8.45
CA GLU A 25 1.43 -6.49 8.05
C GLU A 25 2.02 -7.74 8.66
N VAL A 26 2.88 -8.39 7.87
CA VAL A 26 3.69 -9.53 8.31
C VAL A 26 5.11 -9.31 7.82
N GLU A 27 6.07 -9.39 8.74
CA GLU A 27 7.49 -9.25 8.40
C GLU A 27 8.13 -10.63 8.34
N ILE A 28 8.77 -10.92 7.21
CA ILE A 28 9.40 -12.23 6.96
C ILE A 28 10.69 -12.01 6.19
N ASP A 29 11.79 -12.50 6.76
CA ASP A 29 13.09 -12.52 6.08
C ASP A 29 13.51 -11.14 5.53
N GLY A 30 13.32 -10.10 6.33
CA GLY A 30 13.72 -8.74 5.95
C GLY A 30 12.76 -8.06 4.98
N THR A 31 11.58 -8.61 4.79
CA THR A 31 10.56 -8.06 3.90
C THR A 31 9.28 -7.85 4.68
N ARG A 32 8.67 -6.68 4.50
CA ARG A 32 7.34 -6.42 5.04
C ARG A 32 6.30 -6.65 3.95
N TRP A 33 5.34 -7.51 4.26
CA TRP A 33 4.20 -7.80 3.40
C TRP A 33 2.98 -7.15 4.02
N ALA A 34 2.23 -6.38 3.25
CA ALA A 34 1.08 -5.66 3.78
C ALA A 34 -0.13 -5.81 2.87
N LEU A 35 -1.27 -6.08 3.49
CA LEU A 35 -2.57 -5.95 2.84
C LEU A 35 -3.16 -4.63 3.32
N VAL A 36 -3.35 -3.69 2.40
CA VAL A 36 -3.78 -2.33 2.71
C VAL A 36 -5.17 -2.11 2.13
N SER A 37 -6.05 -1.49 2.89
CA SER A 37 -7.38 -1.12 2.41
C SER A 37 -7.64 0.36 2.60
N TYR A 38 -8.30 0.94 1.59
CA TYR A 38 -8.75 2.32 1.60
C TYR A 38 -10.25 2.33 1.36
N SER A 39 -11.02 2.81 2.31
CA SER A 39 -12.46 3.03 2.09
C SER A 39 -12.68 4.15 1.08
N PRO A 40 -13.83 4.16 0.38
CA PRO A 40 -14.14 5.27 -0.53
C PRO A 40 -14.01 6.62 0.15
N GLY A 41 -13.32 7.56 -0.48
CA GLY A 41 -13.11 8.90 0.04
C GLY A 41 -12.00 9.03 1.07
N SER A 42 -11.34 7.94 1.46
CA SER A 42 -10.24 7.98 2.43
C SER A 42 -8.90 8.21 1.75
N GLY A 43 -7.93 8.68 2.51
CA GLY A 43 -6.58 8.88 2.02
C GLY A 43 -5.61 9.18 3.16
N ARG A 44 -4.32 9.13 2.83
CA ARG A 44 -3.26 9.47 3.77
C ARG A 44 -3.05 10.98 3.76
N GLU A 45 -2.88 11.55 4.94
CA GLU A 45 -2.62 12.99 5.05
C GLU A 45 -1.15 13.32 4.85
N GLU A 46 -0.27 12.47 5.33
CA GLU A 46 1.17 12.72 5.31
C GLU A 46 1.82 12.18 4.04
N TRP A 47 2.83 12.91 3.57
CA TRP A 47 3.68 12.43 2.50
C TRP A 47 4.57 11.29 3.00
N CYS A 48 4.73 10.26 2.19
CA CYS A 48 5.50 9.08 2.51
C CYS A 48 6.72 8.98 1.61
N ASP A 49 7.88 8.69 2.19
CA ASP A 49 9.12 8.45 1.45
C ASP A 49 9.57 6.99 1.47
N THR A 50 8.74 6.09 2.01
CA THR A 50 9.04 4.67 1.98
C THR A 50 8.81 4.13 0.57
N PRO A 51 9.83 3.52 -0.06
CA PRO A 51 9.61 2.92 -1.37
C PRO A 51 8.71 1.70 -1.25
N HIS A 52 7.79 1.57 -2.19
CA HIS A 52 6.84 0.46 -2.22
C HIS A 52 6.87 -0.24 -3.57
N SER A 53 6.66 -1.55 -3.54
CA SER A 53 6.29 -2.33 -4.71
C SER A 53 4.96 -2.99 -4.38
N GLY A 54 3.99 -2.88 -5.26
CA GLY A 54 2.66 -3.36 -4.92
C GLY A 54 1.83 -3.80 -6.10
N TYR A 55 0.64 -4.25 -5.76
CA TYR A 55 -0.34 -4.75 -6.73
C TYR A 55 -1.74 -4.37 -6.24
N VAL A 56 -2.58 -3.87 -7.12
CA VAL A 56 -3.96 -3.52 -6.77
C VAL A 56 -4.83 -4.76 -6.94
N VAL A 57 -5.36 -5.25 -5.83
CA VAL A 57 -6.19 -6.46 -5.79
C VAL A 57 -7.61 -6.13 -6.24
N SER A 58 -8.16 -5.01 -5.75
CA SER A 58 -9.51 -4.58 -6.11
C SER A 58 -9.64 -3.07 -5.95
N GLY A 59 -10.59 -2.49 -6.68
CA GLY A 59 -10.78 -1.05 -6.69
C GLY A 59 -9.71 -0.32 -7.47
N ALA A 60 -9.44 0.92 -7.10
CA ALA A 60 -8.40 1.75 -7.68
C ALA A 60 -7.84 2.69 -6.62
N ILE A 61 -6.57 3.00 -6.73
CA ILE A 61 -5.88 3.91 -5.81
C ILE A 61 -5.25 5.04 -6.62
N THR A 62 -5.36 6.27 -6.11
CA THR A 62 -4.72 7.43 -6.72
C THR A 62 -3.57 7.87 -5.84
N TYR A 63 -2.39 8.04 -6.43
CA TYR A 63 -1.22 8.56 -5.74
C TYR A 63 -0.89 9.96 -6.22
N GLY A 64 -0.81 10.89 -5.27
CA GLY A 64 -0.28 12.22 -5.51
C GLY A 64 1.19 12.26 -5.14
N PHE A 65 1.91 13.24 -5.67
CA PHE A 65 3.35 13.40 -5.48
C PHE A 65 3.68 14.81 -5.01
N GLU A 66 4.58 14.91 -4.03
CA GLU A 66 4.88 16.17 -3.39
C GLU A 66 5.54 17.19 -4.34
N ASP A 67 6.21 16.71 -5.37
CA ASP A 67 6.87 17.59 -6.35
C ASP A 67 5.92 18.21 -7.36
N GLY A 68 4.62 17.93 -7.25
CA GLY A 68 3.61 18.57 -8.11
C GLY A 68 3.39 17.92 -9.46
N ARG A 69 4.05 16.79 -9.74
CA ARG A 69 3.78 16.07 -10.97
C ARG A 69 2.35 15.52 -10.96
N ASP A 70 1.85 15.09 -12.11
CA ASP A 70 0.51 14.55 -12.24
C ASP A 70 0.31 13.32 -11.35
N ASP A 71 -0.91 13.20 -10.81
CA ASP A 71 -1.29 12.01 -10.05
C ASP A 71 -1.31 10.78 -10.96
N LEU A 72 -1.05 9.63 -10.36
CA LEU A 72 -1.18 8.34 -11.05
C LEU A 72 -2.31 7.54 -10.43
N VAL A 73 -3.10 6.90 -11.27
CA VAL A 73 -4.17 6.00 -10.84
C VAL A 73 -3.77 4.58 -11.21
N PHE A 74 -3.77 3.70 -10.21
CA PHE A 74 -3.53 2.28 -10.42
C PHE A 74 -4.83 1.54 -10.17
N ALA A 75 -5.26 0.75 -11.15
CA ALA A 75 -6.50 0.00 -11.10
C ALA A 75 -6.25 -1.47 -10.78
N ALA A 76 -7.31 -2.19 -10.43
CA ALA A 76 -7.23 -3.62 -10.15
C ALA A 76 -6.54 -4.37 -11.28
N GLY A 77 -5.62 -5.24 -10.92
CA GLY A 77 -4.81 -5.99 -11.88
C GLY A 77 -3.49 -5.33 -12.24
N GLU A 78 -3.23 -4.12 -11.77
CA GLU A 78 -1.99 -3.41 -12.07
C GLU A 78 -1.01 -3.49 -10.90
N GLY A 79 0.26 -3.76 -11.21
CA GLY A 79 1.34 -3.58 -10.26
C GLY A 79 1.84 -2.15 -10.29
N PHE A 80 2.55 -1.73 -9.25
CA PHE A 80 3.11 -0.39 -9.20
C PHE A 80 4.42 -0.38 -8.41
N VAL A 81 5.23 0.63 -8.71
CA VAL A 81 6.46 0.91 -7.98
C VAL A 81 6.47 2.38 -7.60
N LEU A 82 6.71 2.64 -6.32
CA LEU A 82 6.82 4.00 -5.78
C LEU A 82 8.23 4.14 -5.19
N PRO A 83 9.12 4.92 -5.80
CA PRO A 83 10.47 5.12 -5.27
C PRO A 83 10.45 6.04 -4.04
N VAL A 84 11.59 6.16 -3.37
CA VAL A 84 11.72 7.02 -2.19
C VAL A 84 11.46 8.50 -2.52
N SER A 85 11.75 8.92 -3.73
CA SER A 85 11.55 10.29 -4.20
C SER A 85 10.97 10.28 -5.61
N PRO A 86 9.91 11.07 -5.87
CA PRO A 86 9.27 12.03 -4.97
C PRO A 86 8.46 11.33 -3.88
N ARG A 87 8.21 12.04 -2.78
CA ARG A 87 7.31 11.53 -1.75
C ARG A 87 5.89 11.43 -2.31
N HIS A 88 5.16 10.44 -1.84
CA HIS A 88 3.84 10.11 -2.36
C HIS A 88 2.82 10.00 -1.23
N ARG A 89 1.55 10.07 -1.59
CA ARG A 89 0.45 9.72 -0.68
C ARG A 89 -0.73 9.21 -1.49
N GLY A 90 -1.35 8.14 -0.97
CA GLY A 90 -2.47 7.49 -1.63
C GLY A 90 -3.80 7.98 -1.13
N ARG A 91 -4.80 7.92 -2.00
CA ARG A 91 -6.19 8.18 -1.67
C ARG A 91 -7.10 7.37 -2.58
N ASN A 92 -8.29 7.07 -2.07
CA ASN A 92 -9.32 6.40 -2.85
C ASN A 92 -10.37 7.41 -3.29
N GLU A 93 -10.35 7.78 -4.56
CA GLU A 93 -11.31 8.71 -5.14
C GLU A 93 -12.50 8.00 -5.80
N GLY A 94 -12.54 6.68 -5.73
CA GLY A 94 -13.63 5.88 -6.26
C GLY A 94 -14.76 5.69 -5.26
N ASP A 95 -15.75 4.92 -5.67
CA ASP A 95 -16.92 4.60 -4.86
C ASP A 95 -16.90 3.18 -4.28
N GLU A 96 -15.81 2.44 -4.52
CA GLU A 96 -15.60 1.10 -3.99
C GLU A 96 -14.32 1.07 -3.13
N PRO A 97 -14.21 0.14 -2.16
CA PRO A 97 -12.97 -0.02 -1.42
C PRO A 97 -11.81 -0.37 -2.35
N ALA A 98 -10.64 0.21 -2.08
CA ALA A 98 -9.41 -0.16 -2.76
C ALA A 98 -8.60 -1.07 -1.85
N ARG A 99 -8.12 -2.19 -2.39
CA ARG A 99 -7.30 -3.15 -1.67
C ARG A 99 -6.00 -3.35 -2.42
N LEU A 100 -4.91 -3.18 -1.69
CA LEU A 100 -3.56 -3.25 -2.23
C LEU A 100 -2.78 -4.33 -1.52
N PHE A 101 -1.89 -4.99 -2.25
CA PHE A 101 -0.86 -5.82 -1.67
C PHE A 101 0.48 -5.13 -1.89
N ILE A 102 1.22 -4.89 -0.82
CA ILE A 102 2.48 -4.14 -0.86
C ILE A 102 3.59 -4.99 -0.26
N ILE A 103 4.73 -4.99 -0.91
CA ILE A 103 5.95 -5.63 -0.43
C ILE A 103 7.03 -4.57 -0.32
N ASP A 104 7.59 -4.40 0.88
CA ASP A 104 8.66 -3.45 1.12
C ASP A 104 9.88 -4.18 1.67
N SER A 105 11.06 -3.83 1.16
CA SER A 105 12.30 -4.28 1.75
C SER A 105 12.57 -3.49 3.02
N LEU A 106 12.84 -4.18 4.11
CA LEU A 106 13.14 -3.52 5.38
C LEU A 106 14.60 -3.08 5.40
N PRO A 107 14.91 -1.97 6.09
CA PRO A 107 16.30 -1.57 6.29
C PRO A 107 17.03 -2.69 7.04
N GLY A 108 18.14 -3.10 6.51
CA GLY A 108 18.90 -4.23 7.06
C GLY A 108 20.18 -3.82 7.72
#